data_1f157cdc394a3ce630ec412051920246
#
_entry.id   1f157cdc394a3ce630ec412051920246
#
_cell.length_a   1.000
_cell.length_b   1.000
_cell.length_c   1.000
_cell.angle_alpha   90.00
_cell.angle_beta   90.00
_cell.angle_gamma   90.00
#
_symmetry.space_group_name_H-M   'P 1'
#
loop_
_entity.id
_entity.type
_entity.pdbx_description
1 polymer ?
#
loop_
_entity_poly.entity_id
_entity_poly.type
_entity_poly.pdbx_seq_one_letter_code
_entity_poly.pdbx_strand_id
1 'polypeptide(L)'
;MEAVAKLRNVPTSPRKMRMVANMVRGQKVTRALGLLKFEANSGAARIEKLLLSALANWQQKNEDERIEDANLYIKEIFVDEGRQLKRLRPAPQGRGHRIRKRSNHVTLVIDSKVVPLGSKAATLQAAESKPAATTTAEAAPKKTRRSSAAKKSTETTAEATA
;
A
#
# COMPACT_ATOMS: atom_id res chain seq x y z
N MET A 1 21.18 -6.28 -3.77
CA MET A 1 21.42 -7.18 -2.60
C MET A 1 20.35 -6.93 -1.55
N GLU A 2 19.88 -7.97 -0.86
CA GLU A 2 18.77 -7.84 0.11
C GLU A 2 19.28 -7.50 1.51
N ALA A 3 18.55 -6.59 2.18
CA ALA A 3 18.76 -6.29 3.59
C ALA A 3 17.51 -6.60 4.40
N VAL A 4 17.70 -7.27 5.52
CA VAL A 4 16.62 -7.72 6.41
C VAL A 4 16.74 -7.02 7.75
N ALA A 5 15.59 -6.53 8.26
CA ALA A 5 15.47 -6.05 9.63
C ALA A 5 14.31 -6.75 10.34
N LYS A 6 14.50 -7.09 11.61
CA LYS A 6 13.52 -7.82 12.43
C LYS A 6 13.25 -7.08 13.74
N LEU A 7 11.98 -6.80 13.99
CA LEU A 7 11.51 -6.22 15.24
C LEU A 7 10.70 -7.26 16.01
N ARG A 8 11.18 -7.68 17.18
CA ARG A 8 10.57 -8.75 17.97
C ARG A 8 9.84 -8.22 19.21
N ASN A 9 8.82 -8.96 19.66
CA ASN A 9 8.08 -8.74 20.90
C ASN A 9 7.45 -7.34 21.05
N VAL A 10 6.88 -6.83 19.99
CA VAL A 10 6.18 -5.53 20.04
C VAL A 10 4.84 -5.68 20.76
N PRO A 11 4.57 -4.91 21.83
CA PRO A 11 3.35 -5.04 22.62
C PRO A 11 2.14 -4.39 21.96
N THR A 12 1.85 -4.77 20.72
CA THR A 12 0.68 -4.32 19.96
C THR A 12 0.00 -5.51 19.30
N SER A 13 -1.28 -5.35 18.97
CA SER A 13 -2.01 -6.40 18.26
C SER A 13 -1.48 -6.55 16.83
N PRO A 14 -1.24 -7.79 16.33
CA PRO A 14 -0.76 -8.03 14.97
C PRO A 14 -1.72 -7.48 13.91
N ARG A 15 -3.05 -7.50 14.15
CA ARG A 15 -4.05 -6.94 13.23
C ARG A 15 -3.82 -5.45 12.96
N LYS A 16 -3.55 -4.66 14.02
CA LYS A 16 -3.27 -3.22 13.88
C LYS A 16 -1.96 -2.96 13.16
N MET A 17 -0.95 -3.79 13.41
CA MET A 17 0.35 -3.68 12.76
C MET A 17 0.29 -4.04 11.27
N ARG A 18 -0.52 -5.04 10.90
CA ARG A 18 -0.72 -5.46 9.51
C ARG A 18 -1.34 -4.36 8.65
N MET A 19 -2.22 -3.53 9.21
CA MET A 19 -2.80 -2.38 8.49
C MET A 19 -1.68 -1.44 8.00
N VAL A 20 -0.77 -1.05 8.89
CA VAL A 20 0.36 -0.18 8.54
C VAL A 20 1.34 -0.88 7.59
N ALA A 21 1.63 -2.15 7.82
CA ALA A 21 2.51 -2.94 6.94
C ALA A 21 1.97 -3.01 5.50
N ASN A 22 0.66 -3.15 5.33
CA ASN A 22 0.04 -3.20 4.00
C ASN A 22 0.16 -1.87 3.22
N MET A 23 0.17 -0.72 3.92
CA MET A 23 0.32 0.60 3.29
C MET A 23 1.70 0.81 2.67
N VAL A 24 2.73 0.23 3.27
CA VAL A 24 4.13 0.42 2.84
C VAL A 24 4.67 -0.71 1.97
N ARG A 25 3.96 -1.82 1.87
CA ARG A 25 4.39 -2.97 1.07
C ARG A 25 4.55 -2.61 -0.40
N GLY A 26 5.68 -2.97 -1.01
CA GLY A 26 5.96 -2.71 -2.42
C GLY A 26 6.27 -1.25 -2.78
N GLN A 27 6.30 -0.34 -1.79
CA GLN A 27 6.59 1.07 -2.01
C GLN A 27 8.09 1.35 -2.05
N LYS A 28 8.48 2.42 -2.74
CA LYS A 28 9.84 2.97 -2.64
C LYS A 28 10.10 3.42 -1.20
N VAL A 29 11.32 3.23 -0.72
CA VAL A 29 11.70 3.53 0.66
C VAL A 29 11.47 5.01 1.02
N THR A 30 11.81 5.94 0.13
CA THR A 30 11.59 7.38 0.33
C THR A 30 10.11 7.71 0.55
N ARG A 31 9.23 7.13 -0.29
CA ARG A 31 7.78 7.31 -0.17
C ARG A 31 7.23 6.65 1.08
N ALA A 32 7.71 5.45 1.42
CA ALA A 32 7.31 4.73 2.62
C ALA A 32 7.63 5.50 3.91
N LEU A 33 8.81 6.12 3.99
CA LEU A 33 9.18 7.00 5.11
C LEU A 33 8.26 8.21 5.23
N GLY A 34 7.92 8.85 4.12
CA GLY A 34 6.96 9.96 4.10
C GLY A 34 5.59 9.52 4.61
N LEU A 35 5.05 8.41 4.09
CA LEU A 35 3.75 7.86 4.54
C LEU A 35 3.75 7.54 6.04
N LEU A 36 4.81 6.89 6.56
CA LEU A 36 4.89 6.49 7.96
C LEU A 36 4.97 7.69 8.93
N LYS A 37 5.57 8.81 8.51
CA LYS A 37 5.63 10.04 9.33
C LYS A 37 4.26 10.69 9.52
N PHE A 38 3.41 10.65 8.50
CA PHE A 38 2.08 11.27 8.55
C PHE A 38 0.99 10.34 9.08
N GLU A 39 1.26 9.04 9.17
CA GLU A 39 0.27 8.07 9.63
C GLU A 39 0.05 8.15 11.14
N ALA A 40 -1.19 8.37 11.56
CA ALA A 40 -1.58 8.52 12.97
C ALA A 40 -1.57 7.19 13.78
N ASN A 41 -1.46 6.05 13.11
CA ASN A 41 -1.46 4.75 13.76
C ASN A 41 -0.22 4.52 14.63
N SER A 42 -0.40 4.10 15.87
CA SER A 42 0.69 3.84 16.83
C SER A 42 1.75 2.82 16.34
N GLY A 43 1.44 2.04 15.32
CA GLY A 43 2.35 1.12 14.65
C GLY A 43 3.34 1.80 13.72
N ALA A 44 3.00 2.97 13.17
CA ALA A 44 3.77 3.65 12.13
C ALA A 44 5.17 4.03 12.60
N ALA A 45 5.29 4.69 13.74
CA ALA A 45 6.59 5.08 14.33
C ALA A 45 7.52 3.89 14.60
N ARG A 46 6.97 2.70 14.86
CA ARG A 46 7.77 1.48 15.08
C ARG A 46 8.26 0.88 13.78
N ILE A 47 7.42 0.89 12.74
CA ILE A 47 7.81 0.43 11.40
C ILE A 47 8.78 1.41 10.76
N GLU A 48 8.65 2.72 11.01
CA GLU A 48 9.61 3.73 10.58
C GLU A 48 11.01 3.44 11.11
N LYS A 49 11.14 3.21 12.44
CA LYS A 49 12.43 2.86 13.06
C LYS A 49 13.00 1.55 12.52
N LEU A 50 12.13 0.57 12.24
CA LEU A 50 12.55 -0.70 11.63
C LEU A 50 13.06 -0.48 10.20
N LEU A 51 12.42 0.39 9.43
CA LEU A 51 12.84 0.73 8.08
C LEU A 51 14.20 1.46 8.07
N LEU A 52 14.41 2.40 9.00
CA LEU A 52 15.72 3.04 9.17
C LEU A 52 16.82 2.03 9.55
N SER A 53 16.53 1.06 10.41
CA SER A 53 17.46 -0.02 10.72
C SER A 53 17.75 -0.90 9.51
N ALA A 54 16.76 -1.18 8.68
CA ALA A 54 16.96 -1.95 7.45
C ALA A 54 17.83 -1.19 6.44
N LEU A 55 17.67 0.14 6.34
CA LEU A 55 18.54 0.99 5.52
C LEU A 55 19.99 0.96 6.00
N ALA A 56 20.21 1.09 7.31
CA ALA A 56 21.55 0.99 7.86
C ALA A 56 22.19 -0.38 7.60
N ASN A 57 21.43 -1.46 7.73
CA ASN A 57 21.89 -2.81 7.41
C ASN A 57 22.22 -2.98 5.91
N TRP A 58 21.46 -2.31 5.04
CA TRP A 58 21.73 -2.31 3.60
C TRP A 58 23.01 -1.55 3.29
N GLN A 59 23.21 -0.41 3.92
CA GLN A 59 24.39 0.43 3.75
C GLN A 59 25.68 -0.30 4.19
N GLN A 60 25.62 -1.02 5.32
CA GLN A 60 26.74 -1.85 5.78
C GLN A 60 27.11 -3.01 4.82
N LYS A 61 26.13 -3.49 4.07
CA LYS A 61 26.36 -4.56 3.08
C LYS A 61 26.84 -4.04 1.73
N ASN A 62 26.53 -2.80 1.41
CA ASN A 62 26.82 -2.17 0.12
C ASN A 62 27.48 -0.81 0.40
N GLU A 63 28.73 -0.84 0.84
CA GLU A 63 29.50 0.37 1.18
C GLU A 63 29.78 1.24 -0.03
N ASP A 64 29.84 0.64 -1.21
CA ASP A 64 30.14 1.32 -2.49
C ASP A 64 28.95 2.05 -3.10
N GLU A 65 27.71 1.72 -2.70
CA GLU A 65 26.49 2.28 -3.29
C GLU A 65 25.80 3.28 -2.35
N ARG A 66 25.45 4.47 -2.88
CA ARG A 66 24.65 5.45 -2.15
C ARG A 66 23.18 5.03 -2.11
N ILE A 67 22.53 5.25 -0.98
CA ILE A 67 21.10 4.92 -0.77
C ILE A 67 20.19 5.62 -1.80
N GLU A 68 20.58 6.84 -2.21
CA GLU A 68 19.80 7.69 -3.13
C GLU A 68 19.77 7.11 -4.54
N ASP A 69 20.88 6.54 -5.00
CA ASP A 69 21.06 6.00 -6.35
C ASP A 69 20.49 4.58 -6.49
N ALA A 70 20.43 3.84 -5.41
CA ALA A 70 20.06 2.42 -5.40
C ALA A 70 18.57 2.12 -5.63
N ASN A 71 17.69 3.15 -5.73
CA ASN A 71 16.24 2.99 -5.92
C ASN A 71 15.61 1.90 -5.05
N LEU A 72 15.88 1.94 -3.76
CA LEU A 72 15.44 0.94 -2.79
C LEU A 72 13.93 0.86 -2.68
N TYR A 73 13.40 -0.35 -2.59
CA TYR A 73 11.98 -0.61 -2.37
C TYR A 73 11.78 -1.69 -1.29
N ILE A 74 10.62 -1.68 -0.68
CA ILE A 74 10.22 -2.69 0.29
C ILE A 74 9.73 -3.92 -0.49
N LYS A 75 10.57 -4.96 -0.53
CA LYS A 75 10.26 -6.21 -1.20
C LYS A 75 9.18 -6.97 -0.45
N GLU A 76 9.44 -7.21 0.83
CA GLU A 76 8.54 -7.96 1.68
C GLU A 76 8.42 -7.30 3.06
N ILE A 77 7.22 -7.29 3.60
CA ILE A 77 6.95 -6.94 4.98
C ILE A 77 5.84 -7.85 5.49
N PHE A 78 6.10 -8.55 6.57
CA PHE A 78 5.11 -9.40 7.21
C PHE A 78 5.13 -9.28 8.72
N VAL A 79 3.98 -9.58 9.32
CA VAL A 79 3.73 -9.42 10.74
C VAL A 79 3.20 -10.74 11.29
N ASP A 80 4.00 -11.35 12.14
CA ASP A 80 3.70 -12.60 12.81
C ASP A 80 3.12 -12.39 14.19
N GLU A 81 2.37 -13.37 14.68
CA GLU A 81 1.85 -13.35 16.03
C GLU A 81 2.96 -13.73 17.03
N GLY A 82 3.09 -12.93 18.07
CA GLY A 82 3.98 -13.20 19.18
C GLY A 82 3.26 -13.73 20.42
N ARG A 83 3.98 -13.75 21.53
CA ARG A 83 3.48 -14.23 22.82
C ARG A 83 2.21 -13.47 23.24
N GLN A 84 1.22 -14.20 23.75
CA GLN A 84 -0.01 -13.64 24.30
C GLN A 84 -0.01 -13.79 25.84
N LEU A 85 -0.23 -12.67 26.52
CA LEU A 85 -0.43 -12.67 27.97
C LEU A 85 -1.94 -12.69 28.26
N LYS A 86 -2.39 -13.71 28.97
CA LYS A 86 -3.77 -13.82 29.42
C LYS A 86 -3.97 -13.05 30.72
N ARG A 87 -5.04 -12.25 30.81
CA ARG A 87 -5.43 -11.49 32.00
C ARG A 87 -6.93 -11.66 32.21
N LEU A 88 -7.36 -11.52 33.45
CA LEU A 88 -8.77 -11.49 33.82
C LEU A 88 -9.15 -10.05 34.20
N ARG A 89 -10.31 -9.63 33.79
CA ARG A 89 -10.95 -8.39 34.20
C ARG A 89 -12.27 -8.75 34.89
N PRO A 90 -12.49 -8.24 36.10
CA PRO A 90 -13.76 -8.46 36.78
C PRO A 90 -14.91 -7.87 35.97
N ALA A 91 -16.02 -8.54 35.97
CA ALA A 91 -17.26 -8.15 35.30
C ALA A 91 -18.41 -8.18 36.30
N PRO A 92 -19.55 -7.54 36.02
CA PRO A 92 -20.73 -7.59 36.88
C PRO A 92 -21.16 -9.02 37.21
N GLN A 93 -21.85 -9.19 38.32
CA GLN A 93 -22.39 -10.50 38.80
C GLN A 93 -21.30 -11.56 39.08
N GLY A 94 -20.10 -11.15 39.54
CA GLY A 94 -19.02 -12.09 39.87
C GLY A 94 -18.40 -12.81 38.69
N ARG A 95 -18.69 -12.41 37.46
CA ARG A 95 -18.10 -12.98 36.25
C ARG A 95 -16.73 -12.40 35.97
N GLY A 96 -15.86 -13.15 35.26
CA GLY A 96 -14.54 -12.71 34.83
C GLY A 96 -14.42 -12.72 33.30
N HIS A 97 -14.03 -11.59 32.68
CA HIS A 97 -13.72 -11.54 31.27
C HIS A 97 -12.24 -11.74 31.00
N ARG A 98 -11.92 -12.62 30.07
CA ARG A 98 -10.54 -12.87 29.66
C ARG A 98 -10.06 -11.78 28.70
N ILE A 99 -8.95 -11.14 29.03
CA ILE A 99 -8.25 -10.19 28.17
C ILE A 99 -6.97 -10.84 27.66
N ARG A 100 -6.72 -10.76 26.34
CA ARG A 100 -5.49 -11.22 25.70
C ARG A 100 -4.64 -10.01 25.33
N LYS A 101 -3.53 -9.81 26.04
CA LYS A 101 -2.48 -8.84 25.66
C LYS A 101 -1.62 -9.51 24.60
N ARG A 102 -1.79 -9.14 23.33
CA ARG A 102 -1.08 -9.72 22.18
C ARG A 102 0.21 -8.97 21.91
N SER A 103 1.25 -9.68 21.52
CA SER A 103 2.45 -9.12 20.91
C SER A 103 2.60 -9.60 19.47
N ASN A 104 3.51 -8.98 18.74
CA ASN A 104 3.81 -9.33 17.36
C ASN A 104 5.31 -9.23 17.07
N HIS A 105 5.69 -9.82 15.95
CA HIS A 105 7.00 -9.72 15.35
C HIS A 105 6.84 -9.13 13.95
N VAL A 106 7.69 -8.20 13.55
CA VAL A 106 7.68 -7.61 12.22
C VAL A 106 9.00 -7.92 11.54
N THR A 107 8.94 -8.49 10.36
CA THR A 107 10.10 -8.71 9.49
C THR A 107 9.94 -7.85 8.25
N LEU A 108 10.99 -7.14 7.88
CA LEU A 108 11.04 -6.25 6.74
C LEU A 108 12.26 -6.58 5.90
N VAL A 109 12.05 -6.73 4.59
CA VAL A 109 13.10 -7.00 3.59
C VAL A 109 13.08 -5.86 2.58
N ILE A 110 14.24 -5.24 2.41
CA ILE A 110 14.48 -4.20 1.40
C ILE A 110 15.37 -4.79 0.32
N ASP A 111 15.08 -4.43 -0.92
CA ASP A 111 15.90 -4.82 -2.07
C ASP A 111 16.13 -3.63 -2.99
N SER A 112 17.23 -3.62 -3.72
CA SER A 112 17.51 -2.63 -4.74
C SER A 112 16.86 -3.06 -6.05
N LYS A 113 16.08 -2.18 -6.65
CA LYS A 113 15.55 -2.40 -7.98
C LYS A 113 16.61 -2.00 -9.00
N VAL A 114 17.51 -2.91 -9.30
CA VAL A 114 18.42 -2.75 -10.43
C VAL A 114 17.55 -2.73 -11.68
N VAL A 115 17.28 -1.54 -12.21
CA VAL A 115 16.71 -1.39 -13.55
C VAL A 115 17.88 -1.68 -14.50
N PRO A 116 17.90 -2.81 -15.22
CA PRO A 116 18.95 -3.03 -16.19
C PRO A 116 18.93 -1.87 -17.19
N LEU A 117 20.08 -1.25 -17.39
CA LEU A 117 20.24 -0.05 -18.25
C LEU A 117 19.77 -0.26 -19.70
N GLY A 118 19.31 -1.48 -20.06
CA GLY A 118 18.87 -1.86 -21.40
C GLY A 118 17.35 -1.82 -21.66
N SER A 119 16.51 -1.70 -20.62
CA SER A 119 15.06 -1.85 -20.85
C SER A 119 14.32 -0.59 -21.30
N LYS A 120 14.94 0.59 -21.19
CA LYS A 120 14.34 1.85 -21.71
C LYS A 120 14.66 2.13 -23.17
N ALA A 121 15.73 1.55 -23.71
CA ALA A 121 16.10 1.73 -25.13
C ALA A 121 15.23 0.85 -26.06
N ALA A 122 14.78 -0.31 -25.62
CA ALA A 122 13.97 -1.20 -26.44
C ALA A 122 12.52 -0.74 -26.64
N THR A 123 11.99 0.05 -25.70
CA THR A 123 10.58 0.52 -25.79
C THR A 123 10.45 1.78 -26.66
N LEU A 124 11.52 2.57 -26.83
CA LEU A 124 11.49 3.74 -27.70
C LEU A 124 11.78 3.40 -29.16
N GLN A 125 12.49 2.31 -29.44
CA GLN A 125 12.76 1.85 -30.80
C GLN A 125 11.61 1.04 -31.42
N ALA A 126 10.70 0.49 -30.60
CA ALA A 126 9.51 -0.21 -31.07
C ALA A 126 8.36 0.74 -31.45
N ALA A 127 8.44 2.01 -31.10
CA ALA A 127 7.41 3.01 -31.45
C ALA A 127 7.70 3.76 -32.77
N GLU A 128 8.90 3.60 -33.33
CA GLU A 128 9.35 4.39 -34.50
C GLU A 128 9.40 3.58 -35.81
N SER A 129 8.98 2.31 -35.80
CA SER A 129 8.94 1.50 -37.03
C SER A 129 7.55 0.96 -37.31
N LYS A 130 6.60 1.86 -37.61
CA LYS A 130 5.43 1.53 -38.42
C LYS A 130 5.39 2.46 -39.61
N PRO A 131 5.69 1.97 -40.82
CA PRO A 131 5.52 2.78 -42.02
C PRO A 131 4.03 2.95 -42.33
N ALA A 132 3.71 4.18 -42.69
CA ALA A 132 2.48 4.57 -43.34
C ALA A 132 2.22 3.72 -44.59
N ALA A 133 1.03 3.18 -44.69
CA ALA A 133 0.49 2.74 -45.97
C ALA A 133 -0.94 3.30 -46.09
N THR A 134 -1.00 4.25 -46.97
CA THR A 134 -2.09 4.89 -47.68
C THR A 134 -3.08 3.88 -48.32
N THR A 135 -4.37 4.12 -48.25
CA THR A 135 -5.33 4.09 -49.37
C THR A 135 -6.76 4.20 -48.83
N THR A 136 -7.38 5.34 -48.96
CA THR A 136 -8.41 5.79 -49.91
C THR A 136 -9.71 4.95 -49.99
N ALA A 137 -10.79 5.71 -49.97
CA ALA A 137 -12.19 5.48 -50.37
C ALA A 137 -13.15 5.12 -49.25
N GLU A 138 -14.00 6.00 -48.95
CA GLU A 138 -15.22 6.52 -49.55
C GLU A 138 -16.51 5.91 -48.98
N ALA A 139 -17.40 6.83 -48.68
CA ALA A 139 -18.87 6.68 -48.58
C ALA A 139 -19.50 6.77 -47.17
N ALA A 140 -20.05 7.94 -46.94
CA ALA A 140 -21.14 8.24 -46.00
C ALA A 140 -22.49 7.71 -46.56
N PRO A 141 -23.64 8.06 -45.98
CA PRO A 141 -24.15 7.97 -44.61
C PRO A 141 -25.52 7.26 -44.57
N LYS A 142 -26.04 6.87 -43.40
CA LYS A 142 -27.51 6.78 -43.24
C LYS A 142 -27.98 7.02 -41.82
N LYS A 143 -28.76 8.08 -41.75
CA LYS A 143 -29.75 8.46 -40.75
C LYS A 143 -30.77 7.34 -40.52
N THR A 144 -31.30 7.32 -39.33
CA THR A 144 -32.76 7.31 -38.98
C THR A 144 -32.83 7.04 -37.47
N ARG A 145 -33.34 7.93 -36.74
CA ARG A 145 -34.70 8.35 -36.38
C ARG A 145 -35.23 7.64 -35.13
N ARG A 146 -35.50 8.51 -34.12
CA ARG A 146 -36.74 8.66 -33.32
C ARG A 146 -37.17 7.46 -32.50
N SER A 147 -37.55 7.65 -31.26
CA SER A 147 -38.66 8.43 -30.65
C SER A 147 -38.53 8.33 -29.13
N SER A 148 -38.59 9.40 -28.38
CA SER A 148 -39.77 10.05 -27.83
C SER A 148 -40.57 9.24 -26.83
N ALA A 149 -40.71 9.78 -25.67
CA ALA A 149 -41.86 10.19 -24.91
C ALA A 149 -41.59 9.87 -23.44
N ALA A 150 -41.48 10.79 -22.56
CA ALA A 150 -42.41 11.76 -22.05
C ALA A 150 -43.19 11.27 -20.83
N LYS A 151 -43.16 12.16 -19.86
CA LYS A 151 -44.21 12.51 -18.88
C LYS A 151 -44.39 11.57 -17.69
N LYS A 152 -44.59 12.00 -16.48
CA LYS A 152 -45.18 13.24 -15.91
C LYS A 152 -45.06 13.14 -14.41
N SER A 153 -44.54 14.15 -13.69
CA SER A 153 -45.15 15.02 -12.70
C SER A 153 -46.24 14.47 -11.80
N THR A 154 -46.14 14.74 -10.52
CA THR A 154 -46.96 15.48 -9.60
C THR A 154 -46.38 15.27 -8.19
N GLU A 155 -45.81 16.22 -7.48
CA GLU A 155 -46.45 17.32 -6.77
C GLU A 155 -47.60 16.86 -5.86
N THR A 156 -47.44 17.13 -4.56
CA THR A 156 -48.37 17.80 -3.65
C THR A 156 -47.96 17.49 -2.22
N THR A 157 -47.37 18.44 -1.52
CA THR A 157 -47.95 19.37 -0.56
C THR A 157 -48.39 18.75 0.77
N ALA A 158 -47.69 19.17 1.80
CA ALA A 158 -48.06 19.98 2.96
C ALA A 158 -48.88 19.36 4.09
N GLU A 159 -48.48 19.76 5.21
CA GLU A 159 -49.10 20.35 6.42
C GLU A 159 -49.33 19.36 7.54
N ALA A 160 -48.65 19.57 8.64
CA ALA A 160 -48.82 20.44 9.77
C ALA A 160 -49.56 19.78 10.95
N THR A 161 -49.04 20.06 12.12
CA THR A 161 -49.64 20.15 13.44
C THR A 161 -50.07 18.88 14.20
N ALA A 162 -49.41 18.61 15.25
CA ALA A 162 -49.77 18.77 16.66
C ALA A 162 -48.60 18.27 17.53
#